data_fbdd3236b41254b33b04ecf563803235
#
_entry.id   fbdd3236b41254b33b04ecf563803235
#
_cell.length_a   1.000
_cell.length_b   1.000
_cell.length_c   1.000
_cell.angle_alpha   90.00
_cell.angle_beta   90.00
_cell.angle_gamma   90.00
#
_symmetry.space_group_name_H-M   'P 1'
#
loop_
_entity.id
_entity.type
_entity.pdbx_description
1 polymer ?
#
loop_
_entity_poly.entity_id
_entity_poly.type
_entity_poly.pdbx_seq_one_letter_code
_entity_poly.pdbx_strand_id
1 'polypeptide(L)'
;HYCLDIRDKEMYPELPPMQIVINNAGVQNEDDIDINLKGTIAVTEHYAVQPEIRSVIMIGSASGHTGSEFPEYAASKGGVLSYTKNVAMRIAPYQATCNSLDFGGVMTELNKPVMEDEKLWNAIMDLTPLKRWMSVEEAAEWIYFMAVQNRFCTGQNILIDGLEAGNSNFIWPE
;
A
#
# COMPACT_ATOMS: atom_id res chain seq x y z
N HIS A 1 12.82 -17.00 8.19
CA HIS A 1 13.14 -15.85 7.32
C HIS A 1 13.66 -16.35 5.99
N TYR A 2 13.08 -15.91 4.89
CA TYR A 2 13.49 -16.22 3.53
C TYR A 2 13.86 -14.92 2.80
N CYS A 3 14.98 -14.92 2.09
CA CYS A 3 15.37 -13.82 1.22
C CYS A 3 15.13 -14.28 -0.22
N LEU A 4 14.16 -13.66 -0.90
CA LEU A 4 13.78 -14.02 -2.26
C LEU A 4 13.28 -12.79 -3.03
N ASP A 5 13.34 -12.87 -4.35
CA ASP A 5 12.69 -11.93 -5.23
C ASP A 5 11.24 -12.37 -5.47
N ILE A 6 10.29 -11.51 -5.20
CA ILE A 6 8.85 -11.84 -5.34
C ILE A 6 8.40 -12.04 -6.80
N ARG A 7 9.26 -11.76 -7.77
CA ARG A 7 9.04 -12.09 -9.19
C ARG A 7 9.29 -13.56 -9.51
N ASP A 8 10.15 -14.22 -8.71
CA ASP A 8 10.58 -15.60 -8.92
C ASP A 8 9.69 -16.59 -8.16
N LYS A 9 8.60 -17.00 -8.81
CA LYS A 9 7.62 -17.90 -8.23
C LYS A 9 8.16 -19.31 -7.94
N GLU A 10 9.21 -19.73 -8.65
CA GLU A 10 9.82 -21.06 -8.47
C GLU A 10 10.62 -21.12 -7.16
N MET A 11 11.02 -19.96 -6.63
CA MET A 11 11.75 -19.84 -5.38
C MET A 11 10.82 -19.67 -4.15
N TYR A 12 9.50 -19.66 -4.33
CA TYR A 12 8.58 -19.50 -3.22
C TYR A 12 8.64 -20.71 -2.28
N PRO A 13 8.96 -20.50 -0.99
CA PRO A 13 9.04 -21.59 -0.03
C PRO A 13 7.67 -22.21 0.24
N GLU A 14 7.66 -23.52 0.45
CA GLU A 14 6.49 -24.18 1.00
C GLU A 14 6.28 -23.74 2.45
N LEU A 15 5.16 -23.11 2.71
CA LEU A 15 4.77 -22.60 4.04
C LEU A 15 3.43 -23.20 4.46
N PRO A 16 3.18 -23.32 5.78
CA PRO A 16 1.84 -23.66 6.26
C PRO A 16 0.83 -22.59 5.77
N PRO A 17 -0.48 -22.90 5.69
CA PRO A 17 -1.50 -21.93 5.31
C PRO A 17 -1.42 -20.66 6.16
N MET A 18 -1.34 -19.50 5.48
CA MET A 18 -1.21 -18.21 6.13
C MET A 18 -2.58 -17.69 6.57
N GLN A 19 -2.66 -17.13 7.79
CA GLN A 19 -3.85 -16.43 8.24
C GLN A 19 -3.82 -14.94 7.89
N ILE A 20 -2.65 -14.36 7.79
CA ILE A 20 -2.45 -12.95 7.45
C ILE A 20 -1.35 -12.86 6.41
N VAL A 21 -1.60 -12.13 5.34
CA VAL A 21 -0.61 -11.79 4.32
C VAL A 21 -0.53 -10.28 4.19
N ILE A 22 0.68 -9.73 4.31
CA ILE A 22 0.94 -8.30 4.15
C ILE A 22 1.87 -8.12 2.95
N ASN A 23 1.35 -7.59 1.86
CA ASN A 23 2.10 -7.30 0.65
C ASN A 23 2.77 -5.92 0.78
N ASN A 24 3.96 -5.90 1.39
CA ASN A 24 4.72 -4.69 1.64
C ASN A 24 5.91 -4.49 0.68
N ALA A 25 6.39 -5.57 0.03
CA ALA A 25 7.49 -5.47 -0.92
C ALA A 25 7.13 -4.51 -2.06
N GLY A 26 8.02 -3.56 -2.32
CA GLY A 26 7.80 -2.55 -3.35
C GLY A 26 9.05 -1.72 -3.60
N VAL A 27 9.10 -1.12 -4.75
CA VAL A 27 10.18 -0.26 -5.24
C VAL A 27 9.60 1.00 -5.87
N GLN A 28 10.48 1.96 -6.18
CA GLN A 28 10.18 3.12 -7.01
C GLN A 28 11.34 3.29 -7.99
N ASN A 29 11.29 2.50 -9.06
CA ASN A 29 12.34 2.44 -10.09
C ASN A 29 11.78 1.79 -11.38
N GLU A 30 12.67 1.35 -12.28
CA GLU A 30 12.29 0.73 -13.57
C GLU A 30 11.55 -0.63 -13.43
N ASP A 31 11.54 -1.24 -12.24
CA ASP A 31 10.87 -2.52 -11.95
C ASP A 31 9.47 -2.36 -11.33
N ASP A 32 8.92 -1.14 -11.28
CA ASP A 32 7.67 -0.83 -10.57
C ASP A 32 6.51 -1.75 -10.94
N ILE A 33 6.27 -1.97 -12.23
CA ILE A 33 5.18 -2.86 -12.69
C ILE A 33 5.45 -4.31 -12.30
N ASP A 34 6.67 -4.77 -12.47
CA ASP A 34 7.00 -6.17 -12.24
C ASP A 34 7.03 -6.54 -10.77
N ILE A 35 7.53 -5.65 -9.90
CA ILE A 35 7.59 -5.89 -8.45
C ILE A 35 6.29 -5.47 -7.78
N ASN A 36 5.89 -4.19 -7.89
CA ASN A 36 4.79 -3.66 -7.09
C ASN A 36 3.44 -4.27 -7.48
N LEU A 37 3.23 -4.61 -8.75
CA LEU A 37 1.95 -5.17 -9.21
C LEU A 37 2.04 -6.67 -9.47
N LYS A 38 2.88 -7.12 -10.42
CA LYS A 38 2.92 -8.56 -10.79
C LYS A 38 3.44 -9.42 -9.64
N GLY A 39 4.47 -8.96 -8.91
CA GLY A 39 4.99 -9.66 -7.73
C GLY A 39 3.95 -9.73 -6.62
N THR A 40 3.26 -8.62 -6.31
CA THR A 40 2.15 -8.59 -5.35
C THR A 40 1.04 -9.58 -5.73
N ILE A 41 0.64 -9.63 -7.01
CA ILE A 41 -0.33 -10.61 -7.49
C ILE A 41 0.20 -12.03 -7.26
N ALA A 42 1.45 -12.29 -7.63
CA ALA A 42 2.04 -13.62 -7.52
C ALA A 42 2.07 -14.14 -6.08
N VAL A 43 2.54 -13.32 -5.13
CA VAL A 43 2.56 -13.64 -3.69
C VAL A 43 1.15 -13.88 -3.15
N THR A 44 0.20 -13.02 -3.52
CA THR A 44 -1.18 -13.12 -3.06
C THR A 44 -1.86 -14.40 -3.57
N GLU A 45 -1.70 -14.71 -4.85
CA GLU A 45 -2.27 -15.93 -5.44
C GLU A 45 -1.68 -17.19 -4.81
N HIS A 46 -0.40 -17.15 -4.46
CA HIS A 46 0.28 -18.32 -3.89
C HIS A 46 -0.06 -18.55 -2.41
N TYR A 47 -0.12 -17.49 -1.60
CA TYR A 47 -0.22 -17.63 -0.14
C TYR A 47 -1.55 -17.18 0.47
N ALA A 48 -2.32 -16.31 -0.20
CA ALA A 48 -3.46 -15.66 0.44
C ALA A 48 -4.81 -16.18 -0.03
N VAL A 49 -4.95 -16.67 -1.26
CA VAL A 49 -6.25 -17.13 -1.77
C VAL A 49 -6.48 -18.59 -1.38
N GLN A 50 -6.78 -18.82 -0.09
CA GLN A 50 -6.97 -20.15 0.47
C GLN A 50 -7.85 -20.06 1.76
N PRO A 51 -8.51 -21.16 2.21
CA PRO A 51 -9.55 -21.13 3.24
C PRO A 51 -9.15 -20.65 4.64
N GLU A 52 -7.87 -20.79 5.01
CA GLU A 52 -7.38 -20.40 6.33
C GLU A 52 -7.06 -18.91 6.45
N ILE A 53 -7.05 -18.18 5.32
CA ILE A 53 -6.80 -16.74 5.31
C ILE A 53 -7.85 -15.99 6.16
N ARG A 54 -7.41 -14.95 6.84
CA ARG A 54 -8.25 -14.04 7.64
C ARG A 54 -8.14 -12.61 7.16
N SER A 55 -6.95 -12.19 6.77
CA SER A 55 -6.71 -10.82 6.34
C SER A 55 -5.60 -10.74 5.30
N VAL A 56 -5.81 -9.91 4.29
CA VAL A 56 -4.80 -9.52 3.31
C VAL A 56 -4.67 -8.01 3.33
N ILE A 57 -3.46 -7.51 3.49
CA ILE A 57 -3.14 -6.08 3.41
C ILE A 57 -2.25 -5.84 2.21
N MET A 58 -2.66 -4.89 1.39
CA MET A 58 -1.87 -4.37 0.28
C MET A 58 -1.30 -3.01 0.67
N ILE A 59 0.00 -2.80 0.48
CA ILE A 59 0.58 -1.47 0.65
C ILE A 59 0.47 -0.74 -0.68
N GLY A 60 -0.54 0.12 -0.74
CA GLY A 60 -0.81 1.01 -1.85
C GLY A 60 0.04 2.29 -1.82
N SER A 61 -0.48 3.34 -2.42
CA SER A 61 0.09 4.69 -2.39
C SER A 61 -0.98 5.72 -2.74
N ALA A 62 -0.84 6.95 -2.25
CA ALA A 62 -1.59 8.10 -2.70
C ALA A 62 -1.48 8.29 -4.23
N SER A 63 -0.32 7.96 -4.82
CA SER A 63 -0.10 8.00 -6.28
C SER A 63 -1.05 7.11 -7.06
N GLY A 64 -1.50 5.99 -6.49
CA GLY A 64 -2.49 5.13 -7.12
C GLY A 64 -3.86 5.79 -7.26
N HIS A 65 -4.18 6.78 -6.44
CA HIS A 65 -5.41 7.58 -6.51
C HIS A 65 -5.27 8.79 -7.42
N THR A 66 -4.13 9.46 -7.36
CA THR A 66 -3.93 10.76 -8.03
C THR A 66 -3.31 10.65 -9.40
N GLY A 67 -2.59 9.55 -9.68
CA GLY A 67 -1.75 9.42 -10.87
C GLY A 67 -0.49 10.28 -10.84
N SER A 68 -0.18 10.88 -9.70
CA SER A 68 1.03 11.70 -9.51
C SER A 68 2.28 10.85 -9.44
N GLU A 69 3.45 11.48 -9.50
CA GLU A 69 4.78 10.88 -9.47
C GLU A 69 5.15 10.16 -10.79
N PHE A 70 5.91 9.07 -10.69
CA PHE A 70 6.45 8.37 -11.84
C PHE A 70 5.38 7.51 -12.52
N PRO A 71 5.28 7.51 -13.86
CA PRO A 71 4.17 6.87 -14.58
C PRO A 71 3.98 5.40 -14.25
N GLU A 72 5.05 4.61 -14.21
CA GLU A 72 4.97 3.17 -13.94
C GLU A 72 4.66 2.90 -12.47
N TYR A 73 5.22 3.69 -11.55
CA TYR A 73 4.89 3.62 -10.13
C TYR A 73 3.40 3.89 -9.90
N ALA A 74 2.89 5.03 -10.39
CA ALA A 74 1.48 5.38 -10.24
C ALA A 74 0.57 4.31 -10.88
N ALA A 75 0.91 3.81 -12.07
CA ALA A 75 0.17 2.73 -12.72
C ALA A 75 0.20 1.43 -11.92
N SER A 76 1.37 1.05 -11.36
CA SER A 76 1.51 -0.15 -10.53
C SER A 76 0.64 -0.06 -9.27
N LYS A 77 0.67 1.08 -8.59
CA LYS A 77 -0.14 1.32 -7.37
C LYS A 77 -1.63 1.40 -7.69
N GLY A 78 -2.04 2.04 -8.78
CA GLY A 78 -3.43 2.00 -9.27
C GLY A 78 -3.92 0.58 -9.56
N GLY A 79 -3.05 -0.25 -10.14
CA GLY A 79 -3.31 -1.68 -10.33
C GLY A 79 -3.55 -2.43 -9.01
N VAL A 80 -2.73 -2.13 -7.98
CA VAL A 80 -2.89 -2.70 -6.62
C VAL A 80 -4.25 -2.32 -6.02
N LEU A 81 -4.72 -1.07 -6.18
CA LEU A 81 -6.04 -0.62 -5.69
C LEU A 81 -7.18 -1.45 -6.31
N SER A 82 -7.11 -1.68 -7.62
CA SER A 82 -8.10 -2.51 -8.32
C SER A 82 -8.01 -3.97 -7.91
N TYR A 83 -6.79 -4.50 -7.79
CA TYR A 83 -6.54 -5.89 -7.41
C TYR A 83 -7.02 -6.18 -5.97
N THR A 84 -6.89 -5.22 -5.06
CA THR A 84 -7.43 -5.31 -3.68
C THR A 84 -8.91 -5.71 -3.66
N LYS A 85 -9.73 -5.08 -4.50
CA LYS A 85 -11.16 -5.39 -4.61
C LYS A 85 -11.42 -6.77 -5.19
N ASN A 86 -10.61 -7.18 -6.18
CA ASN A 86 -10.69 -8.51 -6.76
C ASN A 86 -10.42 -9.59 -5.71
N VAL A 87 -9.33 -9.44 -4.95
CA VAL A 87 -8.98 -10.38 -3.86
C VAL A 87 -10.06 -10.41 -2.80
N ALA A 88 -10.56 -9.24 -2.36
CA ALA A 88 -11.61 -9.14 -1.35
C ALA A 88 -12.85 -9.96 -1.72
N MET A 89 -13.31 -9.88 -2.97
CA MET A 89 -14.46 -10.68 -3.45
C MET A 89 -14.18 -12.18 -3.41
N ARG A 90 -12.96 -12.59 -3.74
CA ARG A 90 -12.59 -14.01 -3.84
C ARG A 90 -12.40 -14.69 -2.49
N ILE A 91 -11.92 -13.95 -1.48
CA ILE A 91 -11.72 -14.48 -0.13
C ILE A 91 -12.93 -14.24 0.82
N ALA A 92 -13.91 -13.44 0.40
CA ALA A 92 -15.14 -13.21 1.18
C ALA A 92 -15.86 -14.51 1.62
N PRO A 93 -15.94 -15.58 0.79
CA PRO A 93 -16.50 -16.86 1.25
C PRO A 93 -15.79 -17.48 2.46
N TYR A 94 -14.52 -17.13 2.68
CA TYR A 94 -13.73 -17.58 3.83
C TYR A 94 -13.90 -16.67 5.07
N GLN A 95 -14.79 -15.68 5.02
CA GLN A 95 -14.98 -14.65 6.06
C GLN A 95 -13.70 -13.82 6.30
N ALA A 96 -12.90 -13.63 5.26
CA ALA A 96 -11.64 -12.91 5.26
C ALA A 96 -11.78 -11.51 4.67
N THR A 97 -10.88 -10.61 5.06
CA THR A 97 -10.85 -9.23 4.58
C THR A 97 -9.62 -8.97 3.70
N CYS A 98 -9.76 -8.12 2.69
CA CYS A 98 -8.64 -7.59 1.93
C CYS A 98 -8.82 -6.09 1.73
N ASN A 99 -7.83 -5.31 2.13
CA ASN A 99 -7.85 -3.85 1.98
C ASN A 99 -6.47 -3.35 1.57
N SER A 100 -6.41 -2.20 0.90
CA SER A 100 -5.17 -1.48 0.72
C SER A 100 -5.05 -0.32 1.70
N LEU A 101 -3.83 -0.07 2.16
CA LEU A 101 -3.45 1.10 2.92
C LEU A 101 -2.57 1.95 2.01
N ASP A 102 -3.10 3.09 1.60
CA ASP A 102 -2.56 3.89 0.52
C ASP A 102 -1.89 5.12 1.13
N PHE A 103 -0.64 4.91 1.55
CA PHE A 103 0.12 5.93 2.24
C PHE A 103 0.56 7.06 1.30
N GLY A 104 0.53 8.30 1.84
CA GLY A 104 1.30 9.42 1.32
C GLY A 104 2.76 9.33 1.75
N GLY A 105 3.37 10.47 2.09
CA GLY A 105 4.74 10.50 2.57
C GLY A 105 4.90 9.80 3.93
N VAL A 106 5.85 8.86 4.00
CA VAL A 106 6.26 8.18 5.25
C VAL A 106 7.76 8.41 5.47
N MET A 107 8.14 8.74 6.69
CA MET A 107 9.53 9.03 7.07
C MET A 107 10.36 7.74 7.12
N THR A 108 10.86 7.32 5.96
CA THR A 108 11.68 6.12 5.76
C THR A 108 13.08 6.49 5.25
N GLU A 109 14.01 5.55 5.33
CA GLU A 109 15.35 5.73 4.73
C GLU A 109 15.28 6.01 3.22
N LEU A 110 14.31 5.43 2.51
CA LEU A 110 14.10 5.68 1.07
C LEU A 110 13.80 7.16 0.79
N ASN A 111 13.07 7.81 1.69
CA ASN A 111 12.64 9.20 1.56
C ASN A 111 13.64 10.21 2.18
N LYS A 112 14.74 9.74 2.74
CA LYS A 112 15.75 10.58 3.37
C LYS A 112 16.28 11.71 2.46
N PRO A 113 16.60 11.48 1.17
CA PRO A 113 17.03 12.56 0.29
C PRO A 113 16.02 13.71 0.17
N VAL A 114 14.73 13.42 0.23
CA VAL A 114 13.66 14.43 0.20
C VAL A 114 13.58 15.18 1.52
N MET A 115 13.68 14.47 2.65
CA MET A 115 13.62 15.06 3.99
C MET A 115 14.86 15.94 4.31
N GLU A 116 16.00 15.66 3.72
CA GLU A 116 17.26 16.42 3.91
C GLU A 116 17.37 17.63 2.98
N ASP A 117 16.57 17.73 1.92
CA ASP A 117 16.46 18.92 1.06
C ASP A 117 15.42 19.89 1.63
N GLU A 118 15.87 20.91 2.36
CA GLU A 118 15.00 21.89 3.03
C GLU A 118 14.02 22.56 2.06
N LYS A 119 14.44 22.88 0.84
CA LYS A 119 13.58 23.55 -0.14
C LYS A 119 12.47 22.61 -0.63
N LEU A 120 12.83 21.37 -0.94
CA LEU A 120 11.89 20.35 -1.39
C LEU A 120 10.93 19.98 -0.26
N TRP A 121 11.47 19.77 0.95
CA TRP A 121 10.66 19.48 2.14
C TRP A 121 9.62 20.56 2.41
N ASN A 122 10.02 21.84 2.42
CA ASN A 122 9.10 22.94 2.64
C ASN A 122 8.00 23.01 1.56
N ALA A 123 8.36 22.79 0.29
CA ALA A 123 7.39 22.78 -0.80
C ALA A 123 6.36 21.65 -0.64
N ILE A 124 6.79 20.45 -0.20
CA ILE A 124 5.89 19.32 0.08
C ILE A 124 5.01 19.64 1.30
N MET A 125 5.59 20.20 2.36
CA MET A 125 4.82 20.57 3.56
C MET A 125 3.78 21.65 3.28
N ASP A 126 4.02 22.52 2.31
CA ASP A 126 3.02 23.50 1.90
C ASP A 126 1.80 22.85 1.24
N LEU A 127 1.99 21.74 0.56
CA LEU A 127 0.91 20.96 -0.06
C LEU A 127 0.24 19.99 0.94
N THR A 128 0.92 19.62 2.02
CA THR A 128 0.41 18.66 3.02
C THR A 128 -0.31 19.41 4.16
N PRO A 129 -1.65 19.36 4.28
CA PRO A 129 -2.37 20.09 5.31
C PRO A 129 -1.96 19.77 6.74
N LEU A 130 -1.60 18.53 7.07
CA LEU A 130 -1.08 18.17 8.38
C LEU A 130 0.34 18.66 8.65
N LYS A 131 1.04 19.24 7.65
CA LYS A 131 2.39 19.80 7.76
C LYS A 131 3.45 18.83 8.30
N ARG A 132 3.23 17.56 8.08
CA ARG A 132 4.19 16.49 8.39
C ARG A 132 3.90 15.24 7.59
N TRP A 133 4.89 14.42 7.40
CA TRP A 133 4.71 13.04 6.97
C TRP A 133 4.45 12.10 8.16
N MET A 134 3.94 10.93 7.85
CA MET A 134 3.67 9.86 8.80
C MET A 134 4.97 9.22 9.28
N SER A 135 5.03 8.85 10.56
CA SER A 135 6.13 8.01 11.05
C SER A 135 5.94 6.54 10.64
N VAL A 136 7.02 5.75 10.69
CA VAL A 136 6.94 4.30 10.40
C VAL A 136 6.11 3.56 11.45
N GLU A 137 6.09 4.03 12.68
CA GLU A 137 5.28 3.48 13.78
C GLU A 137 3.80 3.72 13.52
N GLU A 138 3.40 4.94 13.12
CA GLU A 138 2.02 5.26 12.75
C GLU A 138 1.54 4.39 11.57
N ALA A 139 2.39 4.18 10.56
CA ALA A 139 2.07 3.27 9.45
C ALA A 139 1.89 1.82 9.93
N ALA A 140 2.76 1.35 10.82
CA ALA A 140 2.68 0.01 11.40
C ALA A 140 1.42 -0.19 12.25
N GLU A 141 0.97 0.83 12.99
CA GLU A 141 -0.29 0.79 13.74
C GLU A 141 -1.50 0.62 12.82
N TRP A 142 -1.56 1.32 11.69
CA TRP A 142 -2.59 1.15 10.69
C TRP A 142 -2.59 -0.27 10.09
N ILE A 143 -1.41 -0.78 9.75
CA ILE A 143 -1.25 -2.14 9.23
C ILE A 143 -1.74 -3.16 10.27
N TYR A 144 -1.31 -3.01 11.53
CA TYR A 144 -1.72 -3.90 12.61
C TYR A 144 -3.23 -3.87 12.84
N PHE A 145 -3.83 -2.68 12.91
CA PHE A 145 -5.27 -2.55 13.09
C PHE A 145 -6.04 -3.27 11.97
N MET A 146 -5.69 -3.01 10.73
CA MET A 146 -6.39 -3.58 9.58
C MET A 146 -6.12 -5.07 9.39
N ALA A 147 -4.92 -5.55 9.72
CA ALA A 147 -4.56 -6.96 9.59
C ALA A 147 -5.12 -7.84 10.71
N VAL A 148 -5.17 -7.31 11.95
CA VAL A 148 -5.42 -8.12 13.16
C VAL A 148 -6.77 -7.80 13.81
N GLN A 149 -7.16 -6.53 13.89
CA GLN A 149 -8.35 -6.10 14.63
C GLN A 149 -9.58 -5.95 13.74
N ASN A 150 -9.41 -5.50 12.51
CA ASN A 150 -10.51 -5.36 11.56
C ASN A 150 -11.17 -6.72 11.25
N ARG A 151 -12.51 -6.77 11.25
CA ARG A 151 -13.27 -7.98 10.98
C ARG A 151 -14.34 -7.80 9.90
N PHE A 152 -14.56 -6.58 9.43
CA PHE A 152 -15.72 -6.29 8.58
C PHE A 152 -15.40 -5.37 7.40
N CYS A 153 -14.49 -4.41 7.56
CA CYS A 153 -14.05 -3.57 6.47
C CYS A 153 -13.26 -4.41 5.45
N THR A 154 -13.74 -4.49 4.21
CA THR A 154 -13.11 -5.25 3.13
C THR A 154 -13.34 -4.59 1.77
N GLY A 155 -12.40 -4.77 0.84
CA GLY A 155 -12.46 -4.19 -0.50
C GLY A 155 -12.24 -2.67 -0.54
N GLN A 156 -11.71 -2.09 0.54
CA GLN A 156 -11.47 -0.65 0.63
C GLN A 156 -10.04 -0.29 0.31
N ASN A 157 -9.89 0.86 -0.34
CA ASN A 157 -8.63 1.53 -0.58
C ASN A 157 -8.60 2.74 0.36
N ILE A 158 -7.79 2.66 1.41
CA ILE A 158 -7.80 3.63 2.52
C ILE A 158 -6.64 4.59 2.33
N LEU A 159 -6.95 5.80 1.91
CA LEU A 159 -5.98 6.87 1.71
C LEU A 159 -5.56 7.47 3.06
N ILE A 160 -4.26 7.45 3.35
CA ILE A 160 -3.66 7.89 4.61
C ILE A 160 -2.45 8.79 4.29
N ASP A 161 -2.70 10.06 3.99
CA ASP A 161 -1.73 10.96 3.38
C ASP A 161 -1.67 12.37 4.01
N GLY A 162 -2.30 12.56 5.15
CA GLY A 162 -2.37 13.90 5.77
C GLY A 162 -3.17 14.90 4.96
N LEU A 163 -4.07 14.43 4.11
CA LEU A 163 -4.92 15.18 3.18
C LEU A 163 -4.16 15.80 1.99
N GLU A 164 -2.96 15.32 1.67
CA GLU A 164 -2.15 15.85 0.56
C GLU A 164 -2.88 15.66 -0.79
N ALA A 165 -3.34 14.45 -1.09
CA ALA A 165 -4.06 14.16 -2.34
C ALA A 165 -5.47 14.78 -2.38
N GLY A 166 -6.09 14.99 -1.24
CA GLY A 166 -7.42 15.57 -1.11
C GLY A 166 -7.44 17.10 -0.94
N ASN A 167 -6.28 17.76 -0.96
CA ASN A 167 -6.19 19.19 -0.76
C ASN A 167 -6.74 19.93 -1.98
N SER A 168 -7.96 20.44 -1.84
CA SER A 168 -8.61 21.31 -2.83
C SER A 168 -8.92 22.67 -2.20
N ASN A 169 -8.58 23.75 -2.91
CA ASN A 169 -8.98 25.09 -2.50
C ASN A 169 -10.49 25.25 -2.71
N PHE A 170 -11.25 25.02 -1.67
CA PHE A 170 -12.68 25.28 -1.68
C PHE A 170 -12.91 26.78 -1.46
N ILE A 171 -13.42 27.44 -2.49
CA ILE A 171 -13.77 28.86 -2.41
C ILE A 171 -15.25 28.97 -2.02
N TRP A 172 -15.51 29.55 -0.87
CA TRP A 172 -16.85 29.84 -0.38
C TRP A 172 -17.11 31.34 -0.51
N PRO A 173 -18.25 31.80 -1.07
CA PRO A 173 -18.60 33.20 -1.05
C PRO A 173 -18.82 33.65 0.39
N GLU A 174 -18.27 34.84 0.75
CA GLU A 174 -18.49 35.49 2.02
C GLU A 174 -19.93 35.96 2.17
#